data_5b20ca1f0feb86854cf468f6e9524adc
#
_entry.id   5b20ca1f0feb86854cf468f6e9524adc
#
_cell.length_a   1.000
_cell.length_b   1.000
_cell.length_c   1.000
_cell.angle_alpha   90.00
_cell.angle_beta   90.00
_cell.angle_gamma   90.00
#
_symmetry.space_group_name_H-M   'P 1'
#
loop_
_entity.id
_entity.type
_entity.pdbx_description
1 polymer ?
#
loop_
_entity_poly.entity_id
_entity_poly.type
_entity_poly.pdbx_seq_one_letter_code
_entity_poly.pdbx_strand_id
1 'polypeptide(L)'
;QFASGAVVEIKKCELTGMKYVCNWDGNKDSERNTLSSFTVDDCYMHDMSSVFESYGSEVITLTNSTFYKMSGQAIHPYNSKGAFNPTITIQHCTLVSLDKTPIQGTDNGCNIIYSNNVSAMIDPAHSNLSYNTTSSTGEGNYAAKNDDDGKVATGGFKSETAVTFNTDYKVSDLFVNAANGDLTLKIAVQAGDPRWYKSVE
;
A
#
# COMPACT_ATOMS: atom_id res chain seq x y z
N GLN A 1 17.52 12.98 -11.19
CA GLN A 1 17.20 12.13 -12.34
C GLN A 1 17.83 10.77 -12.12
N PHE A 2 17.01 9.69 -12.15
CA PHE A 2 17.54 8.33 -12.06
C PHE A 2 18.10 7.92 -13.45
N ALA A 3 19.15 7.12 -13.46
CA ALA A 3 19.56 6.44 -14.67
C ALA A 3 18.51 5.38 -15.05
N SER A 4 18.36 5.12 -16.35
CA SER A 4 17.48 4.02 -16.78
C SER A 4 17.98 2.69 -16.20
N GLY A 5 17.06 1.90 -15.66
CA GLY A 5 17.38 0.65 -14.99
C GLY A 5 17.87 0.81 -13.53
N ALA A 6 17.76 1.99 -12.93
CA ALA A 6 18.14 2.17 -11.53
C ALA A 6 17.26 1.33 -10.59
N VAL A 7 17.87 0.88 -9.51
CA VAL A 7 17.22 0.17 -8.41
C VAL A 7 17.22 1.09 -7.18
N VAL A 8 16.06 1.22 -6.52
CA VAL A 8 15.93 1.96 -5.27
C VAL A 8 15.44 1.02 -4.19
N GLU A 9 16.16 0.95 -3.10
CA GLU A 9 15.80 0.15 -1.93
C GLU A 9 15.80 1.02 -0.67
N ILE A 10 14.72 0.93 0.11
CA ILE A 10 14.55 1.59 1.40
C ILE A 10 14.23 0.49 2.41
N LYS A 11 15.13 0.31 3.35
CA LYS A 11 15.02 -0.81 4.30
C LYS A 11 15.29 -0.36 5.73
N LYS A 12 14.55 -0.92 6.68
CA LYS A 12 14.76 -0.74 8.12
C LYS A 12 14.80 0.73 8.53
N CYS A 13 13.84 1.50 8.02
CA CYS A 13 13.75 2.94 8.25
C CYS A 13 12.43 3.31 8.91
N GLU A 14 12.46 4.36 9.71
CA GLU A 14 11.28 5.13 10.07
C GLU A 14 11.33 6.46 9.30
N LEU A 15 10.26 6.77 8.57
CA LEU A 15 10.15 8.00 7.77
C LEU A 15 8.84 8.70 8.10
N THR A 16 8.92 10.00 8.40
CA THR A 16 7.77 10.81 8.78
C THR A 16 7.87 12.24 8.26
N GLY A 17 6.73 12.92 8.15
CA GLY A 17 6.66 14.34 7.82
C GLY A 17 7.06 14.69 6.38
N MET A 18 7.18 13.72 5.50
CA MET A 18 7.58 13.91 4.12
C MET A 18 6.37 14.02 3.20
N LYS A 19 6.49 14.83 2.15
CA LYS A 19 5.48 14.82 1.09
C LYS A 19 5.59 13.54 0.27
N TYR A 20 6.80 13.18 -0.15
CA TYR A 20 7.08 11.98 -0.93
C TYR A 20 8.42 11.36 -0.51
N VAL A 21 8.52 10.06 -0.58
CA VAL A 21 9.80 9.35 -0.49
C VAL A 21 10.45 9.29 -1.86
N CYS A 22 9.69 8.89 -2.86
CA CYS A 22 10.11 8.91 -4.25
C CYS A 22 9.07 9.68 -5.08
N ASN A 23 9.45 10.85 -5.55
CA ASN A 23 8.68 11.61 -6.51
C ASN A 23 9.55 11.88 -7.73
N TRP A 24 9.10 11.41 -8.86
CA TRP A 24 9.75 11.62 -10.14
C TRP A 24 8.73 12.13 -11.14
N ASP A 25 8.74 13.43 -11.37
CA ASP A 25 7.94 14.09 -12.40
C ASP A 25 8.77 14.21 -13.69
N GLY A 26 9.24 13.08 -14.18
CA GLY A 26 9.95 13.02 -15.44
C GLY A 26 9.05 13.37 -16.62
N ASN A 27 9.65 13.92 -17.68
CA ASN A 27 8.94 14.40 -18.86
C ASN A 27 7.94 13.33 -19.39
N LYS A 28 6.71 13.74 -19.58
CA LYS A 28 5.57 12.90 -19.98
C LYS A 28 5.73 12.21 -21.33
N ASP A 29 6.77 12.52 -22.07
CA ASP A 29 6.89 12.23 -23.49
C ASP A 29 8.13 11.38 -23.81
N SER A 30 8.02 10.10 -23.85
CA SER A 30 8.86 9.15 -24.61
C SER A 30 10.31 8.85 -24.17
N GLU A 31 11.02 9.72 -23.49
CA GLU A 31 12.40 9.43 -23.00
C GLU A 31 12.40 9.20 -21.49
N ARG A 32 11.94 8.04 -21.08
CA ARG A 32 11.78 7.74 -19.67
C ARG A 32 12.97 6.99 -19.12
N ASN A 33 13.66 7.63 -18.21
CA ASN A 33 14.49 6.90 -17.30
C ASN A 33 13.59 6.12 -16.36
N THR A 34 13.61 4.82 -16.45
CA THR A 34 12.78 3.92 -15.68
C THR A 34 13.55 3.37 -14.51
N LEU A 35 12.87 3.24 -13.38
CA LEU A 35 13.37 2.37 -12.32
C LEU A 35 13.11 0.91 -12.73
N SER A 36 14.12 0.07 -12.67
CA SER A 36 13.90 -1.39 -12.74
C SER A 36 13.11 -1.85 -11.54
N SER A 37 13.40 -1.31 -10.35
CA SER A 37 12.62 -1.61 -9.17
C SER A 37 12.67 -0.51 -8.11
N PHE A 38 11.58 -0.43 -7.36
CA PHE A 38 11.47 0.34 -6.12
C PHE A 38 11.02 -0.60 -5.00
N THR A 39 11.80 -0.70 -3.94
CA THR A 39 11.52 -1.61 -2.82
C THR A 39 11.50 -0.87 -1.50
N VAL A 40 10.47 -1.15 -0.70
CA VAL A 40 10.38 -0.76 0.72
C VAL A 40 10.24 -2.04 1.53
N ASP A 41 11.11 -2.24 2.50
CA ASP A 41 11.09 -3.43 3.36
C ASP A 41 11.45 -3.10 4.80
N ASP A 42 10.69 -3.64 5.75
CA ASP A 42 10.86 -3.45 7.19
C ASP A 42 10.91 -1.95 7.59
N CYS A 43 9.95 -1.17 7.06
CA CYS A 43 9.87 0.28 7.30
C CYS A 43 8.61 0.68 8.05
N TYR A 44 8.69 1.76 8.83
CA TYR A 44 7.55 2.45 9.39
C TYR A 44 7.43 3.84 8.77
N MET A 45 6.39 4.04 7.97
CA MET A 45 6.15 5.29 7.26
C MET A 45 4.84 5.91 7.73
N HIS A 46 4.91 7.13 8.28
CA HIS A 46 3.72 7.73 8.89
C HIS A 46 3.70 9.27 8.79
N ASP A 47 2.50 9.83 8.95
CA ASP A 47 2.27 11.27 8.92
C ASP A 47 2.89 11.93 7.66
N MET A 48 2.63 11.35 6.50
CA MET A 48 3.18 11.79 5.22
C MET A 48 2.16 11.68 4.09
N SER A 49 2.48 12.18 2.90
CA SER A 49 1.53 12.11 1.79
C SER A 49 1.65 10.80 1.03
N SER A 50 2.77 10.53 0.39
CA SER A 50 2.91 9.37 -0.47
C SER A 50 4.30 8.75 -0.37
N VAL A 51 4.39 7.45 -0.58
CA VAL A 51 5.69 6.76 -0.63
C VAL A 51 6.25 6.87 -2.03
N PHE A 52 5.48 6.49 -3.02
CA PHE A 52 5.90 6.47 -4.41
C PHE A 52 4.88 7.20 -5.29
N GLU A 53 5.33 8.27 -5.93
CA GLU A 53 4.54 9.00 -6.91
C GLU A 53 5.45 9.33 -8.09
N SER A 54 5.48 8.46 -9.10
CA SER A 54 6.49 8.54 -10.14
C SER A 54 6.07 7.88 -11.43
N TYR A 55 6.67 8.31 -12.51
CA TYR A 55 6.57 7.65 -13.83
C TYR A 55 7.60 6.53 -13.95
N GLY A 56 7.20 5.41 -14.52
CA GLY A 56 8.11 4.41 -15.05
C GLY A 56 8.88 3.58 -14.00
N SER A 57 8.18 2.79 -13.20
CA SER A 57 8.81 1.66 -12.51
C SER A 57 8.24 0.35 -13.05
N GLU A 58 9.10 -0.65 -13.30
CA GLU A 58 8.68 -1.96 -13.76
C GLU A 58 8.15 -2.81 -12.60
N VAL A 59 8.81 -2.69 -11.45
CA VAL A 59 8.49 -3.46 -10.24
C VAL A 59 8.46 -2.53 -9.03
N ILE A 60 7.40 -2.63 -8.24
CA ILE A 60 7.26 -1.94 -6.96
C ILE A 60 6.95 -2.98 -5.88
N THR A 61 7.76 -3.04 -4.85
CA THR A 61 7.62 -4.03 -3.77
C THR A 61 7.57 -3.33 -2.42
N LEU A 62 6.50 -3.57 -1.67
CA LEU A 62 6.37 -3.17 -0.28
C LEU A 62 6.20 -4.42 0.57
N THR A 63 7.09 -4.62 1.51
CA THR A 63 7.07 -5.80 2.39
C THR A 63 7.34 -5.43 3.84
N ASN A 64 6.75 -6.19 4.77
CA ASN A 64 7.02 -6.11 6.21
C ASN A 64 6.98 -4.67 6.75
N SER A 65 6.08 -3.84 6.23
CA SER A 65 6.11 -2.39 6.44
C SER A 65 4.76 -1.84 6.87
N THR A 66 4.78 -0.75 7.59
CA THR A 66 3.59 -0.02 8.04
C THR A 66 3.46 1.31 7.33
N PHE A 67 2.25 1.61 6.87
CA PHE A 67 1.83 2.89 6.29
C PHE A 67 0.68 3.45 7.12
N TYR A 68 0.96 4.51 7.89
CA TYR A 68 0.03 5.04 8.87
C TYR A 68 -0.15 6.54 8.71
N LYS A 69 -1.40 7.02 8.75
CA LYS A 69 -1.73 8.45 8.55
C LYS A 69 -1.13 9.02 7.26
N MET A 70 -1.52 8.42 6.13
CA MET A 70 -1.13 8.91 4.82
C MET A 70 -2.21 9.82 4.25
N SER A 71 -1.86 11.03 3.84
CA SER A 71 -2.81 11.98 3.25
C SER A 71 -2.97 11.87 1.73
N GLY A 72 -2.15 11.07 1.09
CA GLY A 72 -2.19 10.74 -0.34
C GLY A 72 -2.23 9.23 -0.59
N GLN A 73 -2.06 8.84 -1.85
CA GLN A 73 -1.89 7.43 -2.21
C GLN A 73 -0.53 6.94 -1.71
N ALA A 74 -0.47 5.79 -1.06
CA ALA A 74 0.83 5.22 -0.70
C ALA A 74 1.66 4.96 -1.95
N ILE A 75 1.06 4.40 -3.00
CA ILE A 75 1.69 4.11 -4.29
C ILE A 75 0.87 4.69 -5.43
N HIS A 76 1.48 5.55 -6.23
CA HIS A 76 0.91 6.09 -7.45
C HIS A 76 1.91 6.02 -8.61
N PRO A 77 1.98 4.91 -9.32
CA PRO A 77 2.80 4.82 -10.52
C PRO A 77 2.08 5.50 -11.68
N TYR A 78 2.54 6.66 -12.09
CA TYR A 78 2.01 7.32 -13.27
C TYR A 78 2.39 6.57 -14.55
N ASN A 79 1.43 6.39 -15.42
CA ASN A 79 1.65 5.83 -16.74
C ASN A 79 0.81 6.59 -17.77
N SER A 80 1.23 7.75 -18.15
CA SER A 80 0.42 8.63 -19.00
C SER A 80 0.36 8.23 -20.48
N LYS A 81 1.11 7.23 -20.95
CA LYS A 81 1.13 6.88 -22.39
C LYS A 81 1.37 5.40 -22.70
N GLY A 82 0.91 4.52 -21.88
CA GLY A 82 0.86 3.09 -22.25
C GLY A 82 2.18 2.34 -22.31
N ALA A 83 3.26 2.90 -21.78
CA ALA A 83 4.56 2.26 -21.88
C ALA A 83 4.83 1.23 -20.77
N PHE A 84 4.10 1.29 -19.64
CA PHE A 84 4.37 0.44 -18.48
C PHE A 84 3.09 -0.10 -17.87
N ASN A 85 3.14 -1.37 -17.53
CA ASN A 85 2.18 -2.07 -16.71
C ASN A 85 2.93 -2.65 -15.51
N PRO A 86 3.19 -1.85 -14.47
CA PRO A 86 4.03 -2.25 -13.37
C PRO A 86 3.44 -3.44 -12.61
N THR A 87 4.31 -4.28 -12.08
CA THR A 87 3.93 -5.25 -11.06
C THR A 87 4.14 -4.65 -9.69
N ILE A 88 3.07 -4.56 -8.91
CA ILE A 88 3.07 -4.03 -7.54
C ILE A 88 2.83 -5.18 -6.59
N THR A 89 3.78 -5.45 -5.73
CA THR A 89 3.68 -6.46 -4.67
C THR A 89 3.57 -5.77 -3.32
N ILE A 90 2.51 -6.08 -2.56
CA ILE A 90 2.32 -5.62 -1.18
C ILE A 90 2.07 -6.85 -0.32
N GLN A 91 3.00 -7.15 0.56
CA GLN A 91 2.94 -8.34 1.41
C GLN A 91 3.38 -8.05 2.84
N HIS A 92 2.66 -8.63 3.81
CA HIS A 92 2.94 -8.42 5.23
C HIS A 92 3.00 -6.93 5.61
N CYS A 93 2.10 -6.13 5.02
CA CYS A 93 2.02 -4.70 5.30
C CYS A 93 0.79 -4.35 6.14
N THR A 94 0.95 -3.36 7.00
CA THR A 94 -0.14 -2.75 7.78
C THR A 94 -0.46 -1.38 7.21
N LEU A 95 -1.69 -1.17 6.71
CA LEU A 95 -2.15 0.06 6.07
C LEU A 95 -3.32 0.64 6.88
N VAL A 96 -3.07 1.69 7.64
CA VAL A 96 -4.06 2.21 8.59
C VAL A 96 -4.15 3.73 8.52
N SER A 97 -5.37 4.26 8.54
CA SER A 97 -5.63 5.69 8.53
C SER A 97 -5.09 6.38 7.26
N LEU A 98 -5.61 5.96 6.12
CA LEU A 98 -5.26 6.55 4.83
C LEU A 98 -6.42 7.39 4.29
N ASP A 99 -6.13 8.63 3.90
CA ASP A 99 -7.12 9.56 3.33
C ASP A 99 -7.42 9.27 1.85
N LYS A 100 -6.65 8.41 1.23
CA LYS A 100 -6.78 8.03 -0.18
C LYS A 100 -6.65 6.53 -0.36
N THR A 101 -7.03 6.07 -1.55
CA THR A 101 -6.73 4.70 -2.00
C THR A 101 -5.26 4.39 -1.83
N PRO A 102 -4.87 3.29 -1.16
CA PRO A 102 -3.47 2.94 -0.95
C PRO A 102 -2.67 2.84 -2.25
N ILE A 103 -3.29 2.30 -3.28
CA ILE A 103 -2.67 2.16 -4.60
C ILE A 103 -3.56 2.84 -5.63
N GLN A 104 -3.05 3.83 -6.31
CA GLN A 104 -3.67 4.33 -7.53
C GLN A 104 -2.94 3.72 -8.72
N GLY A 105 -3.64 2.90 -9.48
CA GLY A 105 -3.10 2.34 -10.72
C GLY A 105 -2.95 3.37 -11.82
N THR A 106 -2.28 2.97 -12.87
CA THR A 106 -2.03 3.79 -14.06
C THR A 106 -3.24 3.79 -15.00
N ASP A 107 -3.27 4.67 -15.98
CA ASP A 107 -4.30 4.68 -17.03
C ASP A 107 -4.37 3.36 -17.81
N ASN A 108 -3.26 2.65 -17.93
CA ASN A 108 -3.17 1.35 -18.59
C ASN A 108 -3.20 0.15 -17.63
N GLY A 109 -3.41 0.41 -16.36
CA GLY A 109 -3.48 -0.62 -15.35
C GLY A 109 -2.12 -1.01 -14.75
N CYS A 110 -2.19 -1.94 -13.84
CA CYS A 110 -1.04 -2.56 -13.18
C CYS A 110 -1.42 -3.98 -12.75
N ASN A 111 -0.41 -4.81 -12.51
CA ASN A 111 -0.59 -6.14 -11.94
C ASN A 111 -0.32 -6.05 -10.43
N ILE A 112 -1.23 -6.52 -9.60
CA ILE A 112 -1.11 -6.41 -8.15
C ILE A 112 -1.07 -7.79 -7.51
N ILE A 113 -0.09 -7.99 -6.64
CA ILE A 113 0.00 -9.11 -5.69
C ILE A 113 -0.20 -8.51 -4.30
N TYR A 114 -1.31 -8.87 -3.65
CA TYR A 114 -1.69 -8.30 -2.36
C TYR A 114 -2.01 -9.41 -1.37
N SER A 115 -1.05 -9.77 -0.50
CA SER A 115 -1.15 -10.94 0.36
C SER A 115 -0.69 -10.68 1.79
N ASN A 116 -1.38 -11.32 2.75
CA ASN A 116 -1.03 -11.25 4.16
C ASN A 116 -0.94 -9.82 4.71
N ASN A 117 -1.82 -8.93 4.26
CA ASN A 117 -1.87 -7.55 4.71
C ASN A 117 -2.99 -7.32 5.73
N VAL A 118 -2.84 -6.26 6.51
CA VAL A 118 -3.89 -5.74 7.38
C VAL A 118 -4.23 -4.32 6.97
N SER A 119 -5.51 -4.04 6.72
CA SER A 119 -6.01 -2.70 6.38
C SER A 119 -7.13 -2.26 7.31
N ALA A 120 -7.12 -0.97 7.69
CA ALA A 120 -8.14 -0.37 8.54
C ALA A 120 -8.21 1.15 8.37
N MET A 121 -9.34 1.76 8.72
CA MET A 121 -9.50 3.21 8.80
C MET A 121 -9.09 3.93 7.49
N ILE A 122 -9.41 3.33 6.34
CA ILE A 122 -9.23 3.98 5.05
C ILE A 122 -10.48 4.83 4.78
N ASP A 123 -10.29 6.06 4.28
CA ASP A 123 -11.41 6.97 4.00
C ASP A 123 -12.50 6.27 3.17
N PRO A 124 -13.75 6.26 3.61
CA PRO A 124 -14.86 5.62 2.90
C PRO A 124 -15.08 6.12 1.47
N ALA A 125 -14.72 7.36 1.19
CA ALA A 125 -14.77 7.91 -0.17
C ALA A 125 -13.69 7.28 -1.09
N HIS A 126 -12.67 6.65 -0.50
CA HIS A 126 -11.56 6.01 -1.15
C HIS A 126 -11.40 4.55 -0.69
N SER A 127 -12.53 3.87 -0.51
CA SER A 127 -12.57 2.50 0.00
C SER A 127 -11.93 1.45 -0.90
N ASN A 128 -11.69 1.78 -2.16
CA ASN A 128 -10.98 0.90 -3.07
C ASN A 128 -9.49 0.90 -2.75
N LEU A 129 -8.90 -0.28 -2.62
CA LEU A 129 -7.47 -0.41 -2.36
C LEU A 129 -6.62 -0.09 -3.59
N SER A 130 -7.19 -0.16 -4.78
CA SER A 130 -6.53 0.17 -6.03
C SER A 130 -7.51 0.60 -7.11
N TYR A 131 -7.02 1.39 -8.05
CA TYR A 131 -7.70 1.74 -9.30
C TYR A 131 -6.92 1.19 -10.51
N ASN A 132 -7.62 1.02 -11.63
CA ASN A 132 -7.02 0.70 -12.93
C ASN A 132 -6.05 -0.49 -12.85
N THR A 133 -6.52 -1.62 -12.36
CA THR A 133 -5.74 -2.86 -12.33
C THR A 133 -5.98 -3.68 -13.59
N THR A 134 -4.94 -4.30 -14.13
CA THR A 134 -5.03 -5.31 -15.18
C THR A 134 -5.33 -6.66 -14.57
N SER A 135 -4.65 -7.00 -13.48
CA SER A 135 -4.89 -8.19 -12.68
C SER A 135 -4.60 -7.94 -11.21
N SER A 136 -5.25 -8.68 -10.35
CA SER A 136 -4.96 -8.66 -8.93
C SER A 136 -5.18 -10.02 -8.31
N THR A 137 -4.24 -10.46 -7.49
CA THR A 137 -4.28 -11.75 -6.78
C THR A 137 -3.79 -11.59 -5.36
N GLY A 138 -4.24 -12.46 -4.47
CA GLY A 138 -3.70 -12.55 -3.12
C GLY A 138 -4.70 -13.03 -2.08
N GLU A 139 -4.17 -13.55 -1.00
CA GLU A 139 -4.91 -14.15 0.11
C GLU A 139 -4.29 -13.80 1.46
N GLY A 140 -4.92 -14.24 2.54
CA GLY A 140 -4.42 -13.99 3.89
C GLY A 140 -4.58 -12.54 4.36
N ASN A 141 -5.38 -11.73 3.66
CA ASN A 141 -5.56 -10.33 4.02
C ASN A 141 -6.69 -10.15 5.03
N TYR A 142 -6.55 -9.14 5.87
CA TYR A 142 -7.56 -8.67 6.81
C TYR A 142 -7.93 -7.23 6.49
N ALA A 143 -9.23 -6.95 6.46
CA ALA A 143 -9.74 -5.59 6.35
C ALA A 143 -10.74 -5.34 7.50
N ALA A 144 -10.37 -4.48 8.44
CA ALA A 144 -11.18 -4.22 9.61
C ALA A 144 -12.42 -3.39 9.26
N LYS A 145 -13.53 -3.71 9.91
CA LYS A 145 -14.73 -2.88 9.93
C LYS A 145 -14.51 -1.65 10.81
N ASN A 146 -14.96 -0.49 10.38
CA ASN A 146 -15.02 0.67 11.24
C ASN A 146 -15.89 0.37 12.46
N ASP A 147 -15.50 0.90 13.62
CA ASP A 147 -16.18 0.63 14.89
C ASP A 147 -17.59 1.24 14.94
N ASP A 148 -17.80 2.37 14.30
CA ASP A 148 -19.03 3.17 14.35
C ASP A 148 -20.06 2.74 13.30
N ASP A 149 -19.68 2.57 12.03
CA ASP A 149 -20.62 2.31 10.94
C ASP A 149 -20.52 0.90 10.36
N GLY A 150 -19.51 0.12 10.78
CA GLY A 150 -19.28 -1.25 10.34
C GLY A 150 -18.84 -1.39 8.87
N LYS A 151 -18.55 -0.28 8.19
CA LYS A 151 -18.05 -0.32 6.82
C LYS A 151 -16.62 -0.81 6.76
N VAL A 152 -16.30 -1.47 5.69
CA VAL A 152 -15.00 -2.08 5.45
C VAL A 152 -14.35 -1.47 4.21
N ALA A 153 -13.09 -1.15 4.31
CA ALA A 153 -12.28 -0.72 3.18
C ALA A 153 -11.72 -1.93 2.42
N THR A 154 -12.61 -2.78 1.91
CA THR A 154 -12.24 -3.87 0.99
C THR A 154 -12.40 -3.48 -0.45
N GLY A 155 -12.79 -2.24 -0.71
CA GLY A 155 -13.28 -1.79 -1.99
C GLY A 155 -12.53 -2.37 -3.16
N GLY A 156 -13.26 -2.87 -4.12
CA GLY A 156 -12.74 -3.73 -5.16
C GLY A 156 -11.62 -3.08 -5.95
N PHE A 157 -10.66 -3.86 -6.28
CA PHE A 157 -9.83 -3.60 -7.44
C PHE A 157 -10.75 -3.52 -8.67
N LYS A 158 -10.57 -2.55 -9.56
CA LYS A 158 -11.48 -2.31 -10.70
C LYS A 158 -11.53 -3.43 -11.74
N SER A 159 -10.55 -4.32 -11.77
CA SER A 159 -10.54 -5.53 -12.60
C SER A 159 -11.14 -6.72 -11.85
N GLU A 160 -11.42 -7.79 -12.56
CA GLU A 160 -11.67 -9.07 -11.90
C GLU A 160 -10.54 -9.37 -10.93
N THR A 161 -10.91 -9.62 -9.68
CA THR A 161 -9.93 -9.78 -8.61
C THR A 161 -10.04 -11.16 -7.99
N ALA A 162 -8.87 -11.76 -7.75
CA ALA A 162 -8.72 -12.93 -6.90
C ALA A 162 -8.14 -12.58 -5.52
N VAL A 163 -8.21 -11.31 -5.10
CA VAL A 163 -7.80 -10.90 -3.76
C VAL A 163 -8.93 -11.16 -2.78
N THR A 164 -8.62 -11.87 -1.71
CA THR A 164 -9.58 -12.20 -0.65
C THR A 164 -9.23 -11.53 0.66
N PHE A 165 -10.26 -11.22 1.45
CA PHE A 165 -10.13 -10.55 2.74
C PHE A 165 -10.96 -11.26 3.82
N ASN A 166 -10.37 -11.43 5.01
CA ASN A 166 -11.13 -11.65 6.22
C ASN A 166 -11.63 -10.29 6.73
N THR A 167 -12.95 -10.18 6.91
CA THR A 167 -13.62 -8.94 7.34
C THR A 167 -14.40 -9.13 8.65
N ASP A 168 -14.07 -10.14 9.44
CA ASP A 168 -14.84 -10.48 10.64
C ASP A 168 -14.62 -9.51 11.80
N TYR A 169 -13.50 -8.82 11.82
CA TYR A 169 -13.05 -8.00 12.95
C TYR A 169 -13.38 -6.51 12.75
N LYS A 170 -13.68 -5.84 13.85
CA LYS A 170 -13.66 -4.38 13.93
C LYS A 170 -12.24 -3.87 14.17
N VAL A 171 -12.02 -2.57 13.95
CA VAL A 171 -10.73 -1.92 14.26
C VAL A 171 -10.33 -2.16 15.71
N SER A 172 -11.28 -1.97 16.63
CA SER A 172 -11.06 -2.16 18.07
C SER A 172 -10.85 -3.62 18.49
N ASP A 173 -11.29 -4.60 17.69
CA ASP A 173 -11.05 -6.01 17.95
C ASP A 173 -9.66 -6.43 17.44
N LEU A 174 -9.20 -5.78 16.39
CA LEU A 174 -7.97 -6.14 15.69
C LEU A 174 -6.73 -5.48 16.29
N PHE A 175 -6.82 -4.21 16.68
CA PHE A 175 -5.70 -3.41 17.19
C PHE A 175 -5.86 -2.99 18.65
N VAL A 176 -4.74 -2.78 19.34
CA VAL A 176 -4.75 -2.26 20.72
C VAL A 176 -5.28 -0.83 20.76
N ASN A 177 -4.73 0.07 19.95
CA ASN A 177 -5.19 1.47 19.87
C ASN A 177 -4.78 2.13 18.54
N ALA A 178 -5.42 1.73 17.45
CA ALA A 178 -5.08 2.20 16.10
C ALA A 178 -5.16 3.72 15.94
N ALA A 179 -6.11 4.38 16.60
CA ALA A 179 -6.29 5.83 16.53
C ALA A 179 -5.06 6.61 17.03
N ASN A 180 -4.35 6.06 18.00
CA ASN A 180 -3.14 6.65 18.59
C ASN A 180 -1.83 5.99 18.10
N GLY A 181 -1.89 5.15 17.07
CA GLY A 181 -0.71 4.55 16.44
C GLY A 181 -0.21 3.27 17.09
N ASP A 182 -0.89 2.75 18.12
CA ASP A 182 -0.59 1.41 18.61
C ASP A 182 -1.32 0.37 17.77
N LEU A 183 -0.60 -0.14 16.78
CA LEU A 183 -1.09 -1.11 15.81
C LEU A 183 -0.82 -2.55 16.22
N THR A 184 -0.44 -2.79 17.48
CA THR A 184 -0.25 -4.14 18.02
C THR A 184 -1.53 -4.96 17.84
N LEU A 185 -1.41 -6.12 17.22
CA LEU A 185 -2.54 -7.00 16.96
C LEU A 185 -3.01 -7.69 18.25
N LYS A 186 -4.29 -7.67 18.48
CA LYS A 186 -4.95 -8.39 19.60
C LYS A 186 -5.14 -9.87 19.31
N ILE A 187 -5.10 -10.24 18.04
CA ILE A 187 -5.33 -11.61 17.56
C ILE A 187 -4.04 -12.24 17.06
N ALA A 188 -3.93 -13.54 17.15
CA ALA A 188 -2.77 -14.29 16.68
C ALA A 188 -2.92 -14.59 15.17
N VAL A 189 -2.53 -13.65 14.33
CA VAL A 189 -2.50 -13.80 12.87
C VAL A 189 -1.11 -13.45 12.36
N GLN A 190 -0.73 -14.07 11.25
CA GLN A 190 0.52 -13.75 10.55
C GLN A 190 0.24 -12.90 9.30
N ALA A 191 -0.47 -11.80 9.51
CA ALA A 191 -0.78 -10.81 8.49
C ALA A 191 -0.42 -9.42 9.01
N GLY A 192 -0.15 -8.50 8.11
CA GLY A 192 0.36 -7.18 8.44
C GLY A 192 1.88 -7.18 8.70
N ASP A 193 2.37 -6.04 9.10
CA ASP A 193 3.79 -5.85 9.45
C ASP A 193 4.15 -6.66 10.71
N PRO A 194 5.18 -7.51 10.66
CA PRO A 194 5.58 -8.36 11.78
C PRO A 194 5.88 -7.63 13.09
N ARG A 195 6.25 -6.35 13.05
CA ARG A 195 6.50 -5.54 14.25
C ARG A 195 5.29 -5.43 15.18
N TRP A 196 4.09 -5.63 14.64
CA TRP A 196 2.82 -5.50 15.37
C TRP A 196 2.22 -6.85 15.77
N TYR A 197 2.89 -7.94 15.51
CA TYR A 197 2.37 -9.24 15.90
C TYR A 197 2.26 -9.35 17.42
N LYS A 198 1.15 -9.92 17.86
CA LYS A 198 0.98 -10.25 19.27
C LYS A 198 2.09 -11.19 19.72
N SER A 199 2.82 -10.79 20.75
CA SER A 199 3.79 -11.69 21.40
C SER A 199 3.08 -12.96 21.85
N VAL A 200 3.58 -14.10 21.47
CA VAL A 200 3.14 -15.40 22.02
C VAL A 200 3.84 -15.54 23.36
N GLU A 201 3.08 -15.37 24.46
CA GLU A 201 3.53 -15.68 25.81
C GLU A 201 3.55 -17.19 26.02
#